data_d5e1d8ba6667dd8ffbba78a3aa0dd6fc
#
_entry.id   d5e1d8ba6667dd8ffbba78a3aa0dd6fc
#
_cell.length_a   1.000
_cell.length_b   1.000
_cell.length_c   1.000
_cell.angle_alpha   90.00
_cell.angle_beta   90.00
_cell.angle_gamma   90.00
#
_symmetry.space_group_name_H-M   'P 1'
#
loop_
_entity.id
_entity.type
_entity.pdbx_description
1 polymer ?
#
loop_
_entity_poly.entity_id
_entity_poly.type
_entity_poly.pdbx_seq_one_letter_code
_entity_poly.pdbx_strand_id
1 'polypeptide(L)'
;MISFLFFLALATLLGHLATAVVILRGNRLIRSLKDLPPLEGALPRVSILIPARNEERNLEEALRWVLALDYDNLEIEVIDDRSTDRTGEILDRMAAADPRLRVVHVRELPPGWLGKNHALWMGAEKATGEFLLFTDADVVMEPSTLRRAVGAMVADGLDHLTASPTIDRPTVLFEMFIGTFALFFALFVKPWKVKDPKSSAHIGIGAFNLVRASAYRAAGGHRAIAMRPDDDLKLGKLLKKNGFRPEFIFAQGLMRVEWYSSVRELIQGLMKNAFSGVDYRVWVVALSTVFQLLFLVWPFLAVFLTSGPTRWLNLGSALVLVGLCWINAPLAGVRRWHGIGFPLATLLFLYILWRATILTLWNGGIVWRGTRYPLAELKANKV
;
A
#
# COMPACT_ATOMS: atom_id res chain seq x y z
N MET A 1 3.68 -47.86 -0.24
CA MET A 1 2.76 -47.09 0.62
C MET A 1 2.94 -45.57 0.31
N ILE A 2 1.93 -44.94 -0.26
CA ILE A 2 1.97 -43.50 -0.57
C ILE A 2 1.96 -42.75 0.78
N SER A 3 2.98 -41.94 1.06
CA SER A 3 3.15 -41.29 2.35
C SER A 3 2.25 -40.04 2.46
N PHE A 4 1.96 -39.60 3.69
CA PHE A 4 1.30 -38.34 3.98
C PHE A 4 1.98 -37.14 3.23
N LEU A 5 3.31 -37.16 3.15
CA LEU A 5 4.08 -36.15 2.44
C LEU A 5 3.78 -36.08 0.94
N PHE A 6 3.41 -37.18 0.31
CA PHE A 6 3.00 -37.19 -1.09
C PHE A 6 1.68 -36.45 -1.29
N PHE A 7 0.68 -36.73 -0.47
CA PHE A 7 -0.62 -36.05 -0.58
C PHE A 7 -0.50 -34.56 -0.23
N LEU A 8 0.32 -34.22 0.76
CA LEU A 8 0.62 -32.82 1.08
C LEU A 8 1.26 -32.10 -0.11
N ALA A 9 2.28 -32.70 -0.73
CA ALA A 9 2.97 -32.13 -1.89
C ALA A 9 2.02 -31.97 -3.09
N LEU A 10 1.16 -32.98 -3.35
CA LEU A 10 0.17 -32.91 -4.42
C LEU A 10 -0.86 -31.81 -4.18
N ALA A 11 -1.43 -31.72 -2.99
CA ALA A 11 -2.37 -30.67 -2.61
C ALA A 11 -1.75 -29.28 -2.71
N THR A 12 -0.48 -29.13 -2.28
CA THR A 12 0.28 -27.91 -2.37
C THR A 12 0.49 -27.49 -3.83
N LEU A 13 0.91 -28.39 -4.69
CA LEU A 13 1.10 -28.08 -6.12
C LEU A 13 -0.22 -27.67 -6.79
N LEU A 14 -1.30 -28.41 -6.56
CA LEU A 14 -2.62 -28.07 -7.11
C LEU A 14 -3.10 -26.70 -6.60
N GLY A 15 -2.90 -26.40 -5.32
CA GLY A 15 -3.21 -25.10 -4.73
C GLY A 15 -2.41 -23.96 -5.36
N HIS A 16 -1.10 -24.17 -5.60
CA HIS A 16 -0.26 -23.17 -6.27
C HIS A 16 -0.66 -22.96 -7.73
N LEU A 17 -0.98 -24.01 -8.47
CA LEU A 17 -1.47 -23.88 -9.84
C LEU A 17 -2.81 -23.13 -9.90
N ALA A 18 -3.74 -23.45 -9.02
CA ALA A 18 -5.00 -22.72 -8.91
C ALA A 18 -4.78 -21.24 -8.58
N THR A 19 -3.90 -20.95 -7.62
CA THR A 19 -3.50 -19.59 -7.26
C THR A 19 -2.86 -18.85 -8.43
N ALA A 20 -1.98 -19.51 -9.19
CA ALA A 20 -1.35 -18.97 -10.37
C ALA A 20 -2.40 -18.55 -11.42
N VAL A 21 -3.37 -19.43 -11.70
CA VAL A 21 -4.47 -19.12 -12.64
C VAL A 21 -5.26 -17.89 -12.16
N VAL A 22 -5.60 -17.81 -10.86
CA VAL A 22 -6.35 -16.68 -10.31
C VAL A 22 -5.59 -15.37 -10.44
N ILE A 23 -4.30 -15.34 -10.09
CA ILE A 23 -3.47 -14.13 -10.17
C ILE A 23 -3.28 -13.71 -11.62
N LEU A 24 -2.90 -14.64 -12.51
CA LEU A 24 -2.62 -14.31 -13.92
C LEU A 24 -3.87 -13.81 -14.65
N ARG A 25 -5.03 -14.40 -14.38
CA ARG A 25 -6.31 -13.90 -14.92
C ARG A 25 -6.68 -12.57 -14.28
N GLY A 26 -6.50 -12.44 -12.96
CA GLY A 26 -6.82 -11.22 -12.22
C GLY A 26 -6.02 -10.02 -12.70
N ASN A 27 -4.71 -10.15 -12.83
CA ASN A 27 -3.83 -9.06 -13.26
C ASN A 27 -4.15 -8.54 -14.67
N ARG A 28 -4.67 -9.39 -15.57
CA ARG A 28 -5.12 -8.96 -16.91
C ARG A 28 -6.35 -8.04 -16.89
N LEU A 29 -7.08 -8.01 -15.76
CA LEU A 29 -8.25 -7.14 -15.58
C LEU A 29 -7.89 -5.77 -15.03
N ILE A 30 -6.64 -5.57 -14.57
CA ILE A 30 -6.16 -4.32 -14.01
C ILE A 30 -5.55 -3.48 -15.13
N ARG A 31 -6.03 -2.26 -15.27
CA ARG A 31 -5.54 -1.30 -16.26
C ARG A 31 -4.20 -0.69 -15.83
N SER A 32 -3.44 -0.22 -16.81
CA SER A 32 -2.27 0.63 -16.57
C SER A 32 -2.63 2.09 -16.84
N LEU A 33 -2.21 2.98 -15.93
CA LEU A 33 -2.45 4.41 -16.07
C LEU A 33 -1.78 5.01 -17.33
N LYS A 34 -0.69 4.40 -17.79
CA LYS A 34 -0.02 4.80 -19.03
C LYS A 34 -0.91 4.66 -20.27
N ASP A 35 -1.78 3.66 -20.26
CA ASP A 35 -2.63 3.33 -21.40
C ASP A 35 -3.93 4.15 -21.43
N LEU A 36 -4.19 4.91 -20.33
CA LEU A 36 -5.36 5.78 -20.25
C LEU A 36 -5.03 7.17 -20.83
N PRO A 37 -5.93 7.76 -21.64
CA PRO A 37 -5.70 9.10 -22.15
C PRO A 37 -5.76 10.14 -21.03
N PRO A 38 -4.99 11.24 -21.10
CA PRO A 38 -5.18 12.38 -20.24
C PRO A 38 -6.54 13.02 -20.47
N LEU A 39 -7.13 13.59 -19.43
CA LEU A 39 -8.40 14.33 -19.54
C LEU A 39 -8.21 15.54 -20.46
N GLU A 40 -9.11 15.69 -21.42
CA GLU A 40 -9.20 16.88 -22.30
C GLU A 40 -10.33 17.80 -21.87
N GLY A 41 -10.23 19.10 -22.21
CA GLY A 41 -11.24 20.09 -21.91
C GLY A 41 -11.20 20.63 -20.48
N ALA A 42 -12.36 20.88 -19.89
CA ALA A 42 -12.47 21.47 -18.57
C ALA A 42 -11.94 20.53 -17.48
N LEU A 43 -11.00 21.01 -16.68
CA LEU A 43 -10.39 20.24 -15.60
C LEU A 43 -11.18 20.47 -14.30
N PRO A 44 -11.78 19.42 -13.68
CA PRO A 44 -12.36 19.52 -12.34
C PRO A 44 -11.29 19.97 -11.34
N ARG A 45 -11.69 20.71 -10.30
CA ARG A 45 -10.73 21.13 -9.27
C ARG A 45 -10.27 19.94 -8.45
N VAL A 46 -8.95 19.82 -8.24
CA VAL A 46 -8.31 18.80 -7.40
C VAL A 46 -7.60 19.46 -6.23
N SER A 47 -7.82 18.93 -5.03
CA SER A 47 -7.04 19.26 -3.85
C SER A 47 -6.07 18.13 -3.55
N ILE A 48 -4.77 18.38 -3.59
CA ILE A 48 -3.74 17.42 -3.17
C ILE A 48 -3.45 17.62 -1.68
N LEU A 49 -3.56 16.56 -0.90
CA LEU A 49 -3.44 16.57 0.56
C LEU A 49 -2.21 15.75 0.96
N ILE A 50 -1.20 16.40 1.53
CA ILE A 50 0.10 15.84 1.83
C ILE A 50 0.39 15.98 3.34
N PRO A 51 0.38 14.89 4.12
CA PRO A 51 0.80 14.93 5.52
C PRO A 51 2.33 14.85 5.57
N ALA A 52 2.97 15.79 6.24
CA ALA A 52 4.41 15.82 6.42
C ALA A 52 4.77 15.76 7.90
N ARG A 53 5.79 14.97 8.27
CA ARG A 53 6.37 14.96 9.61
C ARG A 53 7.81 14.49 9.58
N ASN A 54 8.75 15.43 9.82
CA ASN A 54 10.19 15.19 9.75
C ASN A 54 10.60 14.58 8.40
N GLU A 55 10.29 15.30 7.33
CA GLU A 55 10.53 14.90 5.93
C GLU A 55 11.55 15.83 5.23
N GLU A 56 12.40 16.57 5.99
CA GLU A 56 13.35 17.55 5.45
C GLU A 56 14.21 17.01 4.31
N ARG A 57 14.43 15.68 4.26
CA ARG A 57 15.31 15.01 3.29
C ARG A 57 14.73 15.01 1.88
N ASN A 58 13.45 14.67 1.71
CA ASN A 58 12.87 14.35 0.41
C ASN A 58 11.72 15.30 0.03
N LEU A 59 11.20 16.08 0.98
CA LEU A 59 10.00 16.88 0.83
C LEU A 59 10.11 17.92 -0.30
N GLU A 60 11.22 18.66 -0.37
CA GLU A 60 11.40 19.71 -1.37
C GLU A 60 11.39 19.16 -2.79
N GLU A 61 12.06 18.01 -3.02
CA GLU A 61 12.06 17.35 -4.32
C GLU A 61 10.67 16.85 -4.67
N ALA A 62 9.97 16.16 -3.75
CA ALA A 62 8.63 15.66 -3.98
C ALA A 62 7.63 16.78 -4.30
N LEU A 63 7.68 17.91 -3.56
CA LEU A 63 6.81 19.06 -3.82
C LEU A 63 7.10 19.73 -5.16
N ARG A 64 8.36 19.80 -5.62
CA ARG A 64 8.67 20.30 -6.97
C ARG A 64 8.00 19.46 -8.06
N TRP A 65 7.95 18.13 -7.92
CA TRP A 65 7.23 17.27 -8.83
C TRP A 65 5.71 17.48 -8.78
N VAL A 66 5.13 17.67 -7.60
CA VAL A 66 3.70 17.97 -7.44
C VAL A 66 3.35 19.31 -8.09
N LEU A 67 4.19 20.35 -7.92
CA LEU A 67 4.02 21.66 -8.55
C LEU A 67 4.22 21.65 -10.07
N ALA A 68 4.94 20.65 -10.60
CA ALA A 68 5.17 20.46 -12.03
C ALA A 68 4.10 19.60 -12.72
N LEU A 69 3.04 19.17 -12.01
CA LEU A 69 1.94 18.43 -12.61
C LEU A 69 1.24 19.26 -13.71
N ASP A 70 0.95 18.64 -14.85
CA ASP A 70 0.16 19.21 -15.94
C ASP A 70 -1.32 19.25 -15.56
N TYR A 71 -1.66 20.16 -14.61
CA TYR A 71 -3.02 20.30 -14.09
C TYR A 71 -3.25 21.72 -13.54
N ASP A 72 -3.95 22.57 -14.28
CA ASP A 72 -4.09 23.98 -13.92
C ASP A 72 -5.04 24.23 -12.74
N ASN A 73 -6.13 23.47 -12.63
CA ASN A 73 -7.14 23.67 -11.58
C ASN A 73 -6.79 22.88 -10.31
N LEU A 74 -5.67 23.22 -9.68
CA LEU A 74 -5.05 22.50 -8.57
C LEU A 74 -4.87 23.40 -7.35
N GLU A 75 -5.15 22.87 -6.17
CA GLU A 75 -4.68 23.38 -4.88
C GLU A 75 -3.91 22.30 -4.13
N ILE A 76 -2.89 22.68 -3.39
CA ILE A 76 -2.01 21.75 -2.66
C ILE A 76 -2.01 22.18 -1.20
N GLU A 77 -2.52 21.32 -0.33
CA GLU A 77 -2.53 21.51 1.12
C GLU A 77 -1.49 20.57 1.74
N VAL A 78 -0.41 21.11 2.27
CA VAL A 78 0.58 20.34 3.02
C VAL A 78 0.37 20.57 4.51
N ILE A 79 0.20 19.49 5.24
CA ILE A 79 -0.08 19.54 6.67
C ILE A 79 1.16 19.06 7.43
N ASP A 80 1.88 20.00 8.02
CA ASP A 80 3.04 19.76 8.88
C ASP A 80 2.59 19.27 10.25
N ASP A 81 2.65 17.97 10.47
CA ASP A 81 2.23 17.32 11.71
C ASP A 81 3.32 17.37 12.77
N ARG A 82 3.52 18.53 13.40
CA ARG A 82 4.44 18.69 14.54
C ARG A 82 5.87 18.29 14.20
N SER A 83 6.39 18.67 13.04
CA SER A 83 7.79 18.44 12.68
C SER A 83 8.74 19.18 13.63
N THR A 84 9.89 18.59 13.87
CA THR A 84 10.95 19.11 14.76
C THR A 84 12.27 19.35 14.02
N ASP A 85 12.32 19.02 12.74
CA ASP A 85 13.40 19.27 11.80
C ASP A 85 13.09 20.49 10.91
N ARG A 86 13.77 20.64 9.81
CA ARG A 86 13.60 21.79 8.88
C ARG A 86 12.38 21.67 7.95
N THR A 87 11.52 20.67 8.14
CA THR A 87 10.33 20.45 7.31
C THR A 87 9.47 21.73 7.23
N GLY A 88 9.13 22.34 8.38
CA GLY A 88 8.32 23.56 8.43
C GLY A 88 8.94 24.72 7.67
N GLU A 89 10.25 24.97 7.84
CA GLU A 89 10.98 26.04 7.14
C GLU A 89 10.98 25.84 5.60
N ILE A 90 11.14 24.58 5.16
CA ILE A 90 11.10 24.24 3.73
C ILE A 90 9.71 24.52 3.16
N LEU A 91 8.66 24.14 3.88
CA LEU A 91 7.28 24.36 3.47
C LEU A 91 6.93 25.83 3.35
N ASP A 92 7.28 26.65 4.36
CA ASP A 92 7.00 28.08 4.37
C ASP A 92 7.70 28.79 3.21
N ARG A 93 8.97 28.45 2.95
CA ARG A 93 9.74 28.98 1.83
C ARG A 93 9.08 28.63 0.48
N MET A 94 8.64 27.40 0.30
CA MET A 94 8.01 26.96 -0.95
C MET A 94 6.62 27.58 -1.15
N ALA A 95 5.82 27.69 -0.07
CA ALA A 95 4.52 28.35 -0.12
C ALA A 95 4.61 29.84 -0.44
N ALA A 96 5.66 30.52 0.02
CA ALA A 96 5.92 31.92 -0.35
C ALA A 96 6.25 32.10 -1.86
N ALA A 97 6.74 31.03 -2.51
CA ALA A 97 7.12 31.05 -3.93
C ALA A 97 5.98 30.64 -4.88
N ASP A 98 5.01 29.85 -4.43
CA ASP A 98 3.90 29.35 -5.26
C ASP A 98 2.55 29.42 -4.52
N PRO A 99 1.59 30.24 -4.99
CA PRO A 99 0.31 30.46 -4.30
C PRO A 99 -0.63 29.23 -4.34
N ARG A 100 -0.34 28.21 -5.15
CA ARG A 100 -1.09 26.95 -5.17
C ARG A 100 -0.79 26.10 -3.94
N LEU A 101 0.38 26.31 -3.30
CA LEU A 101 0.83 25.59 -2.13
C LEU A 101 0.42 26.33 -0.85
N ARG A 102 -0.38 25.66 -0.04
CA ARG A 102 -0.79 26.14 1.29
C ARG A 102 -0.24 25.21 2.36
N VAL A 103 0.16 25.79 3.48
CA VAL A 103 0.74 25.05 4.60
C VAL A 103 -0.13 25.20 5.83
N VAL A 104 -0.34 24.09 6.52
CA VAL A 104 -1.02 24.04 7.82
C VAL A 104 -0.10 23.43 8.84
N HIS A 105 0.38 24.22 9.80
CA HIS A 105 1.17 23.72 10.92
C HIS A 105 0.26 23.22 12.05
N VAL A 106 0.29 21.92 12.30
CA VAL A 106 -0.36 21.31 13.48
C VAL A 106 0.60 21.42 14.65
N ARG A 107 0.15 21.98 15.75
CA ARG A 107 0.96 22.11 16.96
C ARG A 107 0.72 20.99 17.96
N GLU A 108 -0.51 20.53 18.05
CA GLU A 108 -0.94 19.51 18.99
C GLU A 108 -1.78 18.43 18.32
N LEU A 109 -1.63 17.20 18.77
CA LEU A 109 -2.44 16.09 18.32
C LEU A 109 -3.58 15.85 19.30
N PRO A 110 -4.84 15.97 18.89
CA PRO A 110 -5.97 15.66 19.75
C PRO A 110 -5.99 14.18 20.17
N PRO A 111 -6.49 13.83 21.36
CA PRO A 111 -6.71 12.45 21.75
C PRO A 111 -7.60 11.70 20.75
N GLY A 112 -7.34 10.40 20.57
CA GLY A 112 -8.12 9.55 19.69
C GLY A 112 -7.77 9.67 18.19
N TRP A 113 -6.60 10.24 17.86
CA TRP A 113 -6.11 10.39 16.51
C TRP A 113 -4.69 9.85 16.32
N LEU A 114 -4.43 9.19 15.21
CA LEU A 114 -3.08 9.06 14.67
C LEU A 114 -2.70 10.35 13.95
N GLY A 115 -1.44 10.80 14.08
CA GLY A 115 -1.00 12.08 13.52
C GLY A 115 -1.27 12.21 12.02
N LYS A 116 -0.89 11.19 11.22
CA LYS A 116 -1.17 11.18 9.77
C LYS A 116 -2.66 11.32 9.46
N ASN A 117 -3.51 10.56 10.13
CA ASN A 117 -4.96 10.58 9.88
C ASN A 117 -5.58 11.93 10.26
N HIS A 118 -5.12 12.52 11.36
CA HIS A 118 -5.53 13.87 11.76
C HIS A 118 -5.11 14.93 10.74
N ALA A 119 -3.86 14.87 10.27
CA ALA A 119 -3.35 15.78 9.25
C ALA A 119 -4.17 15.68 7.95
N LEU A 120 -4.42 14.46 7.45
CA LEU A 120 -5.22 14.25 6.25
C LEU A 120 -6.68 14.69 6.42
N TRP A 121 -7.26 14.47 7.61
CA TRP A 121 -8.60 14.98 7.92
C TRP A 121 -8.63 16.52 7.92
N MET A 122 -7.69 17.19 8.58
CA MET A 122 -7.61 18.65 8.60
C MET A 122 -7.46 19.25 7.20
N GLY A 123 -6.63 18.65 6.36
CA GLY A 123 -6.48 19.06 4.97
C GLY A 123 -7.79 18.90 4.18
N ALA A 124 -8.47 17.76 4.36
CA ALA A 124 -9.73 17.50 3.67
C ALA A 124 -10.89 18.43 4.08
N GLU A 125 -10.91 18.90 5.33
CA GLU A 125 -11.90 19.90 5.80
C GLU A 125 -11.71 21.27 5.13
N LYS A 126 -10.47 21.63 4.75
CA LYS A 126 -10.14 22.90 4.07
C LYS A 126 -10.24 22.80 2.55
N ALA A 127 -10.16 21.59 2.02
CA ALA A 127 -10.12 21.31 0.60
C ALA A 127 -11.43 21.71 -0.12
N THR A 128 -11.28 22.41 -1.24
CA THR A 128 -12.39 22.91 -2.07
C THR A 128 -12.56 22.13 -3.38
N GLY A 129 -11.63 21.18 -3.67
CA GLY A 129 -11.66 20.38 -4.88
C GLY A 129 -12.86 19.45 -4.98
N GLU A 130 -13.27 19.17 -6.21
CA GLU A 130 -14.22 18.09 -6.52
C GLU A 130 -13.61 16.73 -6.22
N PHE A 131 -12.29 16.60 -6.43
CA PHE A 131 -11.51 15.42 -6.11
C PHE A 131 -10.45 15.75 -5.05
N LEU A 132 -10.25 14.83 -4.13
CA LEU A 132 -9.21 14.86 -3.10
C LEU A 132 -8.17 13.80 -3.43
N LEU A 133 -6.93 14.21 -3.65
CA LEU A 133 -5.79 13.28 -3.78
C LEU A 133 -5.03 13.23 -2.45
N PHE A 134 -5.10 12.13 -1.77
CA PHE A 134 -4.26 11.83 -0.61
C PHE A 134 -2.97 11.17 -1.11
N THR A 135 -1.82 11.74 -0.78
CA THR A 135 -0.49 11.23 -1.19
C THR A 135 0.54 11.46 -0.10
N ASP A 136 1.51 10.55 0.01
CA ASP A 136 2.62 10.71 0.96
C ASP A 136 3.62 11.78 0.47
N ALA A 137 4.44 12.32 1.38
CA ALA A 137 5.33 13.47 1.15
C ALA A 137 6.63 13.12 0.37
N ASP A 138 6.80 11.86 -0.01
CA ASP A 138 7.98 11.32 -0.70
C ASP A 138 7.66 10.74 -2.09
N VAL A 139 6.45 10.98 -2.58
CA VAL A 139 5.99 10.46 -3.88
C VAL A 139 6.35 11.40 -5.01
N VAL A 140 7.01 10.84 -6.01
CA VAL A 140 7.32 11.52 -7.28
C VAL A 140 6.32 11.09 -8.35
N MET A 141 5.69 12.08 -9.00
CA MET A 141 4.68 11.86 -10.05
C MET A 141 5.10 12.55 -11.35
N GLU A 142 5.02 11.83 -12.46
CA GLU A 142 5.19 12.42 -13.79
C GLU A 142 4.08 13.46 -14.08
N PRO A 143 4.35 14.51 -14.86
CA PRO A 143 3.39 15.61 -15.09
C PRO A 143 2.00 15.16 -15.55
N SER A 144 1.89 14.13 -16.38
CA SER A 144 0.61 13.66 -16.92
C SER A 144 -0.19 12.75 -15.97
N THR A 145 0.38 12.35 -14.83
CA THR A 145 -0.18 11.33 -13.91
C THR A 145 -1.56 11.73 -13.42
N LEU A 146 -1.70 12.92 -12.85
CA LEU A 146 -2.96 13.38 -12.28
C LEU A 146 -4.04 13.53 -13.35
N ARG A 147 -3.69 14.10 -14.50
CA ARG A 147 -4.62 14.34 -15.60
C ARG A 147 -5.20 13.04 -16.16
N ARG A 148 -4.38 11.98 -16.25
CA ARG A 148 -4.84 10.63 -16.63
C ARG A 148 -5.73 9.99 -15.57
N ALA A 149 -5.37 10.12 -14.30
CA ALA A 149 -6.15 9.57 -13.20
C ALA A 149 -7.53 10.22 -13.07
N VAL A 150 -7.60 11.56 -13.15
CA VAL A 150 -8.87 12.30 -13.17
C VAL A 150 -9.69 11.96 -14.41
N GLY A 151 -9.04 11.80 -15.58
CA GLY A 151 -9.69 11.34 -16.79
C GLY A 151 -10.41 10.00 -16.60
N ALA A 152 -9.77 9.03 -15.97
CA ALA A 152 -10.39 7.74 -15.64
C ALA A 152 -11.54 7.89 -14.64
N MET A 153 -11.38 8.74 -13.60
CA MET A 153 -12.44 9.02 -12.63
C MET A 153 -13.71 9.57 -13.29
N VAL A 154 -13.54 10.52 -14.21
CA VAL A 154 -14.66 11.17 -14.92
C VAL A 154 -15.28 10.22 -15.94
N ALA A 155 -14.47 9.61 -16.80
CA ALA A 155 -14.95 8.74 -17.88
C ALA A 155 -15.74 7.53 -17.37
N ASP A 156 -15.29 6.91 -16.28
CA ASP A 156 -15.91 5.70 -15.71
C ASP A 156 -16.88 6.02 -14.56
N GLY A 157 -17.05 7.30 -14.19
CA GLY A 157 -17.88 7.74 -13.06
C GLY A 157 -17.46 7.09 -11.74
N LEU A 158 -16.14 7.04 -11.48
CA LEU A 158 -15.59 6.46 -10.27
C LEU A 158 -15.68 7.44 -9.10
N ASP A 159 -15.77 6.89 -7.88
CA ASP A 159 -15.71 7.65 -6.65
C ASP A 159 -14.35 7.55 -5.95
N HIS A 160 -13.59 6.51 -6.27
CA HIS A 160 -12.27 6.27 -5.71
C HIS A 160 -11.36 5.58 -6.74
N LEU A 161 -10.16 6.11 -6.94
CA LEU A 161 -9.12 5.51 -7.74
C LEU A 161 -7.82 5.48 -6.95
N THR A 162 -7.23 4.30 -6.82
CA THR A 162 -5.92 4.15 -6.19
C THR A 162 -4.94 3.53 -7.17
N ALA A 163 -3.68 3.95 -7.09
CA ALA A 163 -2.66 3.53 -8.03
C ALA A 163 -1.40 3.02 -7.33
N SER A 164 -0.80 1.94 -7.85
CA SER A 164 0.47 1.45 -7.32
C SER A 164 1.65 2.12 -8.01
N PRO A 165 2.59 2.74 -7.26
CA PRO A 165 3.81 3.31 -7.81
C PRO A 165 4.86 2.24 -8.12
N THR A 166 5.94 2.63 -8.78
CA THR A 166 7.22 1.92 -8.76
C THR A 166 7.91 2.19 -7.42
N ILE A 167 8.41 1.15 -6.76
CA ILE A 167 9.15 1.26 -5.49
C ILE A 167 10.65 1.23 -5.80
N ASP A 168 11.42 2.18 -5.25
CA ASP A 168 12.87 2.20 -5.37
C ASP A 168 13.51 1.00 -4.66
N ARG A 169 14.63 0.51 -5.18
CA ARG A 169 15.18 -0.80 -4.87
C ARG A 169 16.63 -0.70 -4.38
N PRO A 170 16.87 -0.33 -3.11
CA PRO A 170 18.20 -0.05 -2.60
C PRO A 170 19.11 -1.29 -2.55
N THR A 171 18.56 -2.49 -2.34
CA THR A 171 19.34 -3.74 -2.21
C THR A 171 18.61 -4.94 -2.82
N VAL A 172 19.38 -6.01 -3.12
CA VAL A 172 18.84 -7.27 -3.66
C VAL A 172 17.81 -7.91 -2.74
N LEU A 173 18.08 -7.98 -1.44
CA LEU A 173 17.14 -8.58 -0.48
C LEU A 173 15.85 -7.75 -0.36
N PHE A 174 15.99 -6.43 -0.42
CA PHE A 174 14.82 -5.53 -0.41
C PHE A 174 13.95 -5.77 -1.67
N GLU A 175 14.57 -5.91 -2.83
CA GLU A 175 13.88 -6.18 -4.09
C GLU A 175 13.18 -7.55 -4.09
N MET A 176 13.81 -8.60 -3.54
CA MET A 176 13.20 -9.91 -3.31
C MET A 176 11.95 -9.79 -2.40
N PHE A 177 12.06 -8.96 -1.35
CA PHE A 177 10.96 -8.70 -0.44
C PHE A 177 9.81 -7.97 -1.15
N ILE A 178 10.07 -6.92 -1.93
CA ILE A 178 9.03 -6.18 -2.68
C ILE A 178 8.24 -7.13 -3.59
N GLY A 179 8.93 -7.96 -4.39
CA GLY A 179 8.26 -8.90 -5.30
C GLY A 179 7.37 -9.91 -4.58
N THR A 180 7.85 -10.45 -3.45
CA THR A 180 7.08 -11.38 -2.62
C THR A 180 5.93 -10.68 -1.90
N PHE A 181 6.18 -9.49 -1.35
CA PHE A 181 5.17 -8.68 -0.68
C PHE A 181 4.05 -8.28 -1.64
N ALA A 182 4.37 -7.85 -2.86
CA ALA A 182 3.38 -7.51 -3.88
C ALA A 182 2.46 -8.71 -4.21
N LEU A 183 3.03 -9.93 -4.26
CA LEU A 183 2.25 -11.15 -4.46
C LEU A 183 1.32 -11.43 -3.27
N PHE A 184 1.82 -11.34 -2.03
CA PHE A 184 1.01 -11.52 -0.82
C PHE A 184 -0.08 -10.46 -0.71
N PHE A 185 0.26 -9.20 -0.98
CA PHE A 185 -0.68 -8.10 -0.96
C PHE A 185 -1.78 -8.29 -2.00
N ALA A 186 -1.43 -8.69 -3.23
CA ALA A 186 -2.40 -8.97 -4.29
C ALA A 186 -3.35 -10.13 -3.92
N LEU A 187 -2.86 -11.17 -3.26
CA LEU A 187 -3.70 -12.28 -2.76
C LEU A 187 -4.61 -11.84 -1.61
N PHE A 188 -4.13 -10.96 -0.75
CA PHE A 188 -4.88 -10.44 0.40
C PHE A 188 -6.00 -9.50 -0.04
N VAL A 189 -5.69 -8.47 -0.85
CA VAL A 189 -6.65 -7.42 -1.24
C VAL A 189 -7.46 -7.78 -2.49
N LYS A 190 -6.98 -8.68 -3.35
CA LYS A 190 -7.59 -9.10 -4.63
C LYS A 190 -7.94 -7.89 -5.51
N PRO A 191 -6.95 -7.08 -5.94
CA PRO A 191 -7.17 -5.77 -6.58
C PRO A 191 -8.03 -5.86 -7.85
N TRP A 192 -7.99 -6.98 -8.56
CA TRP A 192 -8.85 -7.24 -9.74
C TRP A 192 -10.34 -7.40 -9.43
N LYS A 193 -10.72 -7.55 -8.14
CA LYS A 193 -12.12 -7.66 -7.69
C LYS A 193 -12.66 -6.37 -7.07
N VAL A 194 -11.85 -5.34 -7.00
CA VAL A 194 -12.23 -4.09 -6.30
C VAL A 194 -13.41 -3.39 -7.01
N LYS A 195 -13.46 -3.43 -8.35
CA LYS A 195 -14.58 -2.86 -9.14
C LYS A 195 -15.89 -3.65 -8.99
N ASP A 196 -15.84 -4.94 -8.68
CA ASP A 196 -17.02 -5.80 -8.57
C ASP A 196 -17.85 -5.37 -7.33
N PRO A 197 -19.09 -4.87 -7.50
CA PRO A 197 -19.93 -4.42 -6.37
C PRO A 197 -20.33 -5.56 -5.43
N LYS A 198 -20.32 -6.81 -5.92
CA LYS A 198 -20.62 -8.00 -5.12
C LYS A 198 -19.43 -8.49 -4.29
N SER A 199 -18.23 -8.00 -4.59
CA SER A 199 -17.00 -8.36 -3.87
C SER A 199 -16.76 -7.43 -2.69
N SER A 200 -16.32 -8.00 -1.56
CA SER A 200 -15.83 -7.22 -0.41
C SER A 200 -14.36 -6.76 -0.59
N ALA A 201 -13.72 -7.09 -1.71
CA ALA A 201 -12.36 -6.66 -2.02
C ALA A 201 -12.28 -5.13 -2.05
N HIS A 202 -11.27 -4.61 -1.37
CA HIS A 202 -11.01 -3.17 -1.24
C HIS A 202 -9.51 -2.93 -1.21
N ILE A 203 -9.10 -1.75 -1.60
CA ILE A 203 -7.70 -1.36 -1.62
C ILE A 203 -7.59 0.16 -1.49
N GLY A 204 -6.50 0.62 -0.91
CA GLY A 204 -6.01 1.98 -0.91
C GLY A 204 -4.51 1.92 -0.80
N ILE A 205 -3.80 2.88 -1.37
CA ILE A 205 -2.34 2.98 -1.35
C ILE A 205 -1.97 4.42 -1.02
N GLY A 206 -1.18 4.60 0.04
CA GLY A 206 -0.79 5.92 0.56
C GLY A 206 -0.12 6.82 -0.47
N ALA A 207 0.59 6.24 -1.43
CA ALA A 207 1.21 7.00 -2.51
C ALA A 207 0.18 7.67 -3.45
N PHE A 208 -1.02 7.10 -3.63
CA PHE A 208 -2.04 7.67 -4.50
C PHE A 208 -3.44 7.14 -4.17
N ASN A 209 -4.23 7.96 -3.49
CA ASN A 209 -5.64 7.73 -3.20
C ASN A 209 -6.45 8.93 -3.69
N LEU A 210 -7.01 8.88 -4.90
CA LEU A 210 -7.85 9.91 -5.49
C LEU A 210 -9.32 9.59 -5.21
N VAL A 211 -10.01 10.48 -4.52
CA VAL A 211 -11.38 10.25 -4.02
C VAL A 211 -12.28 11.42 -4.42
N ARG A 212 -13.50 11.15 -4.85
CA ARG A 212 -14.51 12.20 -5.03
C ARG A 212 -14.86 12.82 -3.67
N ALA A 213 -14.78 14.12 -3.52
CA ALA A 213 -14.94 14.82 -2.25
C ALA A 213 -16.29 14.52 -1.58
N SER A 214 -17.38 14.44 -2.37
CA SER A 214 -18.70 14.07 -1.87
C SER A 214 -18.74 12.64 -1.29
N ALA A 215 -18.08 11.67 -1.95
CA ALA A 215 -17.98 10.30 -1.46
C ALA A 215 -17.15 10.21 -0.18
N TYR A 216 -16.02 10.94 -0.12
CA TYR A 216 -15.19 11.02 1.08
C TYR A 216 -15.96 11.55 2.28
N ARG A 217 -16.67 12.67 2.12
CA ARG A 217 -17.47 13.28 3.20
C ARG A 217 -18.64 12.38 3.62
N ALA A 218 -19.37 11.80 2.67
CA ALA A 218 -20.49 10.90 2.95
C ALA A 218 -20.05 9.62 3.68
N ALA A 219 -18.84 9.10 3.40
CA ALA A 219 -18.29 7.95 4.10
C ALA A 219 -17.76 8.27 5.51
N GLY A 220 -17.61 9.55 5.89
CA GLY A 220 -17.04 9.98 7.17
C GLY A 220 -15.52 10.16 7.15
N GLY A 221 -14.86 9.96 6.01
CA GLY A 221 -13.47 10.26 5.77
C GLY A 221 -12.48 9.70 6.79
N HIS A 222 -11.38 10.38 7.01
CA HIS A 222 -10.34 9.95 7.97
C HIS A 222 -10.82 9.96 9.43
N ARG A 223 -11.91 10.67 9.75
CA ARG A 223 -12.48 10.64 11.09
C ARG A 223 -13.01 9.24 11.47
N ALA A 224 -13.59 8.53 10.51
CA ALA A 224 -14.07 7.16 10.72
C ALA A 224 -12.93 6.14 10.95
N ILE A 225 -11.71 6.48 10.49
CA ILE A 225 -10.52 5.63 10.60
C ILE A 225 -9.41 6.28 11.43
N ALA A 226 -9.75 7.20 12.35
CA ALA A 226 -8.83 8.08 13.06
C ALA A 226 -7.65 7.35 13.73
N MET A 227 -7.88 6.14 14.26
CA MET A 227 -6.88 5.32 14.97
C MET A 227 -6.40 4.11 14.15
N ARG A 228 -6.51 4.16 12.80
CA ARG A 228 -6.05 3.07 11.91
C ARG A 228 -4.67 3.39 11.32
N PRO A 229 -3.60 2.60 11.65
CA PRO A 229 -2.28 2.78 11.05
C PRO A 229 -2.21 2.43 9.56
N ASP A 230 -3.15 1.61 9.09
CA ASP A 230 -3.39 1.19 7.71
C ASP A 230 -4.48 2.07 7.06
N ASP A 231 -4.35 3.38 7.23
CA ASP A 231 -5.32 4.43 6.86
C ASP A 231 -5.74 4.35 5.38
N ASP A 232 -4.81 4.20 4.48
CA ASP A 232 -5.02 4.10 3.05
C ASP A 232 -5.92 2.92 2.68
N LEU A 233 -5.58 1.73 3.16
CA LEU A 233 -6.35 0.51 2.94
C LEU A 233 -7.75 0.61 3.58
N LYS A 234 -7.84 1.22 4.77
CA LYS A 234 -9.11 1.38 5.50
C LYS A 234 -9.99 2.45 4.87
N LEU A 235 -9.42 3.50 4.28
CA LEU A 235 -10.18 4.46 3.48
C LEU A 235 -10.84 3.76 2.27
N GLY A 236 -10.08 2.94 1.54
CA GLY A 236 -10.62 2.14 0.44
C GLY A 236 -11.73 1.18 0.91
N LYS A 237 -11.56 0.54 2.10
CA LYS A 237 -12.60 -0.30 2.71
C LYS A 237 -13.85 0.48 3.06
N LEU A 238 -13.69 1.65 3.68
CA LEU A 238 -14.78 2.53 4.10
C LEU A 238 -15.62 2.97 2.89
N LEU A 239 -14.98 3.42 1.82
CA LEU A 239 -15.66 3.81 0.58
C LEU A 239 -16.40 2.63 -0.04
N LYS A 240 -15.75 1.45 -0.14
CA LYS A 240 -16.38 0.24 -0.68
C LYS A 240 -17.61 -0.20 0.11
N LYS A 241 -17.55 -0.19 1.45
CA LYS A 241 -18.67 -0.55 2.33
C LYS A 241 -19.88 0.40 2.19
N ASN A 242 -19.62 1.67 1.86
CA ASN A 242 -20.67 2.67 1.62
C ASN A 242 -21.19 2.64 0.17
N GLY A 243 -20.82 1.64 -0.63
CA GLY A 243 -21.37 1.44 -1.97
C GLY A 243 -20.74 2.32 -3.06
N PHE A 244 -19.67 3.06 -2.75
CA PHE A 244 -18.94 3.86 -3.74
C PHE A 244 -18.17 2.97 -4.72
N ARG A 245 -17.88 3.52 -5.90
CA ARG A 245 -17.28 2.83 -7.04
C ARG A 245 -15.75 2.98 -7.04
N PRO A 246 -14.97 2.01 -6.49
CA PRO A 246 -13.52 2.06 -6.50
C PRO A 246 -12.90 1.40 -7.73
N GLU A 247 -11.70 1.82 -8.08
CA GLU A 247 -10.81 1.12 -9.00
C GLU A 247 -9.36 1.15 -8.51
N PHE A 248 -8.63 0.09 -8.80
CA PHE A 248 -7.19 0.01 -8.67
C PHE A 248 -6.54 -0.06 -10.05
N ILE A 249 -5.45 0.70 -10.24
CA ILE A 249 -4.68 0.71 -11.49
C ILE A 249 -3.18 0.62 -11.21
N PHE A 250 -2.43 0.13 -12.20
CA PHE A 250 -0.97 0.18 -12.18
C PHE A 250 -0.46 1.53 -12.71
N ALA A 251 0.48 2.17 -11.98
CA ALA A 251 1.07 3.45 -12.37
C ALA A 251 2.60 3.38 -12.54
N GLN A 252 3.14 2.19 -12.82
CA GLN A 252 4.56 2.00 -13.06
C GLN A 252 5.05 2.89 -14.19
N GLY A 253 6.15 3.62 -13.89
CA GLY A 253 6.79 4.56 -14.79
C GLY A 253 6.08 5.91 -14.91
N LEU A 254 4.97 6.13 -14.21
CA LEU A 254 4.34 7.43 -14.00
C LEU A 254 4.46 7.90 -12.55
N MET A 255 4.69 6.96 -11.63
CA MET A 255 4.85 7.26 -10.21
C MET A 255 5.99 6.45 -9.62
N ARG A 256 6.73 7.07 -8.69
CA ARG A 256 7.85 6.47 -7.97
C ARG A 256 7.81 6.88 -6.50
N VAL A 257 8.23 5.97 -5.62
CA VAL A 257 8.38 6.23 -4.18
C VAL A 257 9.62 5.52 -3.64
N GLU A 258 10.38 6.22 -2.79
CA GLU A 258 11.40 5.62 -1.94
C GLU A 258 10.72 5.09 -0.67
N TRP A 259 10.15 3.89 -0.73
CA TRP A 259 9.38 3.35 0.39
C TRP A 259 10.21 3.24 1.67
N TYR A 260 11.43 2.68 1.57
CA TYR A 260 12.44 2.63 2.62
C TYR A 260 13.83 2.57 1.99
N SER A 261 14.83 3.20 2.60
CA SER A 261 16.20 3.24 2.09
C SER A 261 17.01 1.97 2.39
N SER A 262 16.52 1.12 3.30
CA SER A 262 17.21 -0.10 3.71
C SER A 262 16.27 -1.18 4.24
N VAL A 263 16.74 -2.45 4.29
CA VAL A 263 16.01 -3.55 4.94
C VAL A 263 15.75 -3.27 6.42
N ARG A 264 16.65 -2.56 7.10
CA ARG A 264 16.46 -2.16 8.51
C ARG A 264 15.29 -1.20 8.67
N GLU A 265 15.21 -0.19 7.83
CA GLU A 265 14.08 0.75 7.81
C GLU A 265 12.78 0.08 7.40
N LEU A 266 12.82 -0.83 6.41
CA LEU A 266 11.68 -1.66 6.04
C LEU A 266 11.10 -2.42 7.25
N ILE A 267 11.96 -3.10 8.02
CA ILE A 267 11.55 -3.82 9.22
C ILE A 267 10.91 -2.87 10.23
N GLN A 268 11.51 -1.71 10.47
CA GLN A 268 11.00 -0.73 11.43
C GLN A 268 9.69 -0.08 10.97
N GLY A 269 9.60 0.29 9.69
CA GLY A 269 8.45 0.97 9.13
C GLY A 269 7.21 0.08 9.01
N LEU A 270 7.38 -1.20 8.67
CA LEU A 270 6.26 -2.16 8.58
C LEU A 270 5.73 -2.58 9.96
N MET A 271 6.45 -2.34 11.04
CA MET A 271 6.00 -2.72 12.39
C MET A 271 4.65 -2.12 12.77
N LYS A 272 4.34 -0.90 12.32
CA LYS A 272 3.06 -0.26 12.62
C LYS A 272 1.89 -0.94 11.89
N ASN A 273 2.14 -1.46 10.67
CA ASN A 273 1.10 -1.96 9.77
C ASN A 273 0.93 -3.49 9.82
N ALA A 274 2.01 -4.25 10.08
CA ALA A 274 1.99 -5.70 9.96
C ALA A 274 0.96 -6.37 10.90
N PHE A 275 0.88 -5.95 12.16
CA PHE A 275 -0.08 -6.52 13.10
C PHE A 275 -1.48 -5.87 13.00
N SER A 276 -1.58 -4.59 12.58
CA SER A 276 -2.88 -3.95 12.31
C SER A 276 -3.57 -4.53 11.08
N GLY A 277 -2.82 -4.96 10.08
CA GLY A 277 -3.35 -5.61 8.88
C GLY A 277 -4.13 -6.89 9.15
N VAL A 278 -3.87 -7.56 10.29
CA VAL A 278 -4.64 -8.72 10.77
C VAL A 278 -5.55 -8.36 11.97
N ASP A 279 -5.91 -7.08 12.11
CA ASP A 279 -6.77 -6.54 13.18
C ASP A 279 -6.31 -6.95 14.59
N TYR A 280 -4.98 -7.00 14.81
CA TYR A 280 -4.33 -7.36 16.09
C TYR A 280 -4.72 -8.75 16.64
N ARG A 281 -4.99 -9.72 15.74
CA ARG A 281 -5.40 -11.09 16.10
C ARG A 281 -4.21 -12.05 16.08
N VAL A 282 -3.68 -12.40 17.24
CA VAL A 282 -2.51 -13.31 17.36
C VAL A 282 -2.76 -14.68 16.73
N TRP A 283 -3.97 -15.22 16.84
CA TRP A 283 -4.30 -16.52 16.24
C TRP A 283 -4.22 -16.49 14.69
N VAL A 284 -4.53 -15.33 14.07
CA VAL A 284 -4.37 -15.15 12.61
C VAL A 284 -2.89 -15.17 12.24
N VAL A 285 -2.03 -14.51 13.05
CA VAL A 285 -0.58 -14.55 12.88
C VAL A 285 -0.06 -15.98 12.97
N ALA A 286 -0.48 -16.74 13.98
CA ALA A 286 -0.07 -18.14 14.17
C ALA A 286 -0.50 -19.04 12.99
N LEU A 287 -1.77 -18.97 12.58
CA LEU A 287 -2.28 -19.73 11.43
C LEU A 287 -1.58 -19.33 10.13
N SER A 288 -1.37 -18.03 9.90
CA SER A 288 -0.64 -17.53 8.74
C SER A 288 0.80 -18.05 8.72
N THR A 289 1.45 -18.14 9.88
CA THR A 289 2.81 -18.69 10.01
C THR A 289 2.85 -20.16 9.61
N VAL A 290 1.96 -20.97 10.17
CA VAL A 290 1.87 -22.41 9.83
C VAL A 290 1.62 -22.57 8.32
N PHE A 291 0.67 -21.80 7.77
CA PHE A 291 0.38 -21.84 6.34
C PHE A 291 1.60 -21.47 5.50
N GLN A 292 2.28 -20.37 5.80
CA GLN A 292 3.43 -19.91 5.03
C GLN A 292 4.60 -20.89 5.13
N LEU A 293 4.88 -21.44 6.30
CA LEU A 293 5.95 -22.43 6.47
C LEU A 293 5.64 -23.73 5.71
N LEU A 294 4.43 -24.27 5.80
CA LEU A 294 4.07 -25.54 5.18
C LEU A 294 3.88 -25.44 3.66
N PHE A 295 3.28 -24.36 3.18
CA PHE A 295 2.91 -24.26 1.77
C PHE A 295 3.85 -23.38 0.95
N LEU A 296 4.50 -22.38 1.53
CA LEU A 296 5.33 -21.45 0.78
C LEU A 296 6.84 -21.67 0.97
N VAL A 297 7.28 -22.15 2.13
CA VAL A 297 8.71 -22.41 2.41
C VAL A 297 9.06 -23.87 2.27
N TRP A 298 8.27 -24.78 2.84
CA TRP A 298 8.52 -26.22 2.84
C TRP A 298 8.77 -26.82 1.44
N PRO A 299 8.07 -26.48 0.36
CA PRO A 299 8.35 -27.05 -0.96
C PRO A 299 9.80 -26.88 -1.40
N PHE A 300 10.43 -25.74 -1.08
CA PHE A 300 11.84 -25.50 -1.43
C PHE A 300 12.80 -26.40 -0.65
N LEU A 301 12.52 -26.65 0.62
CA LEU A 301 13.32 -27.56 1.46
C LEU A 301 13.05 -29.04 1.11
N ALA A 302 11.79 -29.37 0.85
CA ALA A 302 11.36 -30.74 0.57
C ALA A 302 11.98 -31.32 -0.72
N VAL A 303 12.38 -30.48 -1.69
CA VAL A 303 13.14 -30.91 -2.88
C VAL A 303 14.42 -31.64 -2.47
N PHE A 304 15.04 -31.25 -1.37
CA PHE A 304 16.31 -31.84 -0.90
C PHE A 304 16.08 -32.96 0.13
N LEU A 305 14.95 -32.94 0.84
CA LEU A 305 14.66 -33.81 1.97
C LEU A 305 13.77 -35.00 1.61
N THR A 306 13.16 -35.01 0.43
CA THR A 306 12.28 -36.09 -0.04
C THR A 306 12.85 -36.76 -1.30
N SER A 307 12.26 -37.89 -1.68
CA SER A 307 12.67 -38.68 -2.85
C SER A 307 11.46 -39.09 -3.70
N GLY A 308 11.73 -39.63 -4.89
CA GLY A 308 10.70 -40.18 -5.79
C GLY A 308 9.65 -39.15 -6.21
N PRO A 309 8.37 -39.53 -6.40
CA PRO A 309 7.30 -38.63 -6.86
C PRO A 309 7.09 -37.41 -5.96
N THR A 310 7.25 -37.55 -4.63
CA THR A 310 7.08 -36.48 -3.65
C THR A 310 8.06 -35.33 -3.90
N ARG A 311 9.31 -35.65 -4.23
CA ARG A 311 10.34 -34.67 -4.59
C ARG A 311 9.93 -33.83 -5.80
N TRP A 312 9.45 -34.49 -6.84
CA TRP A 312 9.06 -33.82 -8.08
C TRP A 312 7.83 -32.93 -7.94
N LEU A 313 6.86 -33.33 -7.10
CA LEU A 313 5.71 -32.48 -6.77
C LEU A 313 6.13 -31.22 -6.02
N ASN A 314 7.06 -31.33 -5.06
CA ASN A 314 7.60 -30.16 -4.35
C ASN A 314 8.43 -29.26 -5.28
N LEU A 315 9.23 -29.83 -6.17
CA LEU A 315 9.94 -29.08 -7.19
C LEU A 315 8.96 -28.31 -8.09
N GLY A 316 7.90 -28.97 -8.56
CA GLY A 316 6.82 -28.32 -9.31
C GLY A 316 6.20 -27.14 -8.56
N SER A 317 5.91 -27.31 -7.26
CA SER A 317 5.42 -26.22 -6.39
C SER A 317 6.38 -25.04 -6.30
N ALA A 318 7.67 -25.31 -6.06
CA ALA A 318 8.70 -24.28 -5.99
C ALA A 318 8.83 -23.53 -7.33
N LEU A 319 8.82 -24.27 -8.46
CA LEU A 319 8.89 -23.65 -9.79
C LEU A 319 7.64 -22.81 -10.11
N VAL A 320 6.45 -23.22 -9.69
CA VAL A 320 5.24 -22.39 -9.85
C VAL A 320 5.35 -21.08 -9.07
N LEU A 321 5.83 -21.10 -7.81
CA LEU A 321 6.00 -19.91 -7.00
C LEU A 321 7.07 -18.96 -7.61
N VAL A 322 8.22 -19.49 -8.01
CA VAL A 322 9.27 -18.71 -8.71
C VAL A 322 8.74 -18.16 -10.03
N GLY A 323 8.01 -18.96 -10.80
CA GLY A 323 7.38 -18.55 -12.05
C GLY A 323 6.34 -17.45 -11.87
N LEU A 324 5.53 -17.50 -10.80
CA LEU A 324 4.61 -16.42 -10.43
C LEU A 324 5.35 -15.13 -10.13
N CYS A 325 6.42 -15.19 -9.32
CA CYS A 325 7.25 -14.02 -9.06
C CYS A 325 7.89 -13.48 -10.35
N TRP A 326 8.38 -14.36 -11.23
CA TRP A 326 8.97 -13.99 -12.51
C TRP A 326 8.00 -13.23 -13.42
N ILE A 327 6.75 -13.74 -13.54
CA ILE A 327 5.71 -13.15 -14.39
C ILE A 327 5.21 -11.83 -13.80
N ASN A 328 5.06 -11.75 -12.47
CA ASN A 328 4.56 -10.55 -11.79
C ASN A 328 5.64 -9.49 -11.51
N ALA A 329 6.91 -9.81 -11.67
CA ALA A 329 8.02 -8.91 -11.39
C ALA A 329 7.91 -7.53 -12.06
N PRO A 330 7.52 -7.41 -13.36
CA PRO A 330 7.32 -6.10 -13.99
C PRO A 330 6.22 -5.27 -13.33
N LEU A 331 5.15 -5.90 -12.84
CA LEU A 331 4.04 -5.22 -12.15
C LEU A 331 4.44 -4.68 -10.77
N ALA A 332 5.40 -5.35 -10.13
CA ALA A 332 6.01 -4.88 -8.88
C ALA A 332 7.21 -3.96 -9.12
N GLY A 333 7.61 -3.73 -10.36
CA GLY A 333 8.79 -2.95 -10.72
C GLY A 333 10.12 -3.61 -10.34
N VAL A 334 10.18 -4.93 -10.15
CA VAL A 334 11.38 -5.68 -9.72
C VAL A 334 11.98 -6.53 -10.84
N ARG A 335 13.25 -6.91 -10.69
CA ARG A 335 13.92 -7.80 -11.64
C ARG A 335 13.38 -9.22 -11.51
N ARG A 336 13.14 -9.89 -12.63
CA ARG A 336 12.47 -11.20 -12.69
C ARG A 336 13.16 -12.31 -11.88
N TRP A 337 14.48 -12.37 -11.88
CA TRP A 337 15.26 -13.42 -11.20
C TRP A 337 15.12 -13.41 -9.66
N HIS A 338 14.61 -12.31 -9.06
CA HIS A 338 14.40 -12.22 -7.62
C HIS A 338 13.38 -13.21 -7.07
N GLY A 339 12.56 -13.81 -7.93
CA GLY A 339 11.68 -14.90 -7.54
C GLY A 339 12.39 -16.10 -6.88
N ILE A 340 13.68 -16.30 -7.17
CA ILE A 340 14.51 -17.33 -6.50
C ILE A 340 14.60 -17.05 -4.99
N GLY A 341 14.59 -15.80 -4.56
CA GLY A 341 14.61 -15.39 -3.16
C GLY A 341 13.27 -15.46 -2.43
N PHE A 342 12.21 -15.98 -3.07
CA PHE A 342 10.87 -16.06 -2.50
C PHE A 342 10.83 -16.69 -1.10
N PRO A 343 11.47 -17.85 -0.80
CA PRO A 343 11.43 -18.42 0.55
C PRO A 343 12.13 -17.53 1.58
N LEU A 344 13.24 -16.88 1.22
CA LEU A 344 13.94 -15.95 2.11
C LEU A 344 13.11 -14.71 2.41
N ALA A 345 12.48 -14.13 1.38
CA ALA A 345 11.58 -12.99 1.54
C ALA A 345 10.33 -13.34 2.38
N THR A 346 9.81 -14.56 2.23
CA THR A 346 8.71 -15.07 3.07
C THR A 346 9.13 -15.17 4.54
N LEU A 347 10.33 -15.68 4.82
CA LEU A 347 10.86 -15.74 6.20
C LEU A 347 11.08 -14.34 6.78
N LEU A 348 11.58 -13.38 5.97
CA LEU A 348 11.71 -11.98 6.40
C LEU A 348 10.33 -11.37 6.71
N PHE A 349 9.30 -11.66 5.90
CA PHE A 349 7.93 -11.20 6.16
C PHE A 349 7.40 -11.78 7.48
N LEU A 350 7.59 -13.07 7.75
CA LEU A 350 7.22 -13.71 9.01
C LEU A 350 7.96 -13.10 10.21
N TYR A 351 9.26 -12.83 10.06
CA TYR A 351 10.04 -12.14 11.08
C TYR A 351 9.45 -10.76 11.42
N ILE A 352 9.13 -9.95 10.40
CA ILE A 352 8.51 -8.62 10.57
C ILE A 352 7.16 -8.76 11.29
N LEU A 353 6.32 -9.70 10.86
CA LEU A 353 5.00 -9.92 11.41
C LEU A 353 5.05 -10.32 12.89
N TRP A 354 5.92 -11.27 13.26
CA TRP A 354 6.10 -11.68 14.65
C TRP A 354 6.74 -10.60 15.51
N ARG A 355 7.74 -9.91 14.99
CA ARG A 355 8.37 -8.79 15.68
C ARG A 355 7.35 -7.69 15.98
N ALA A 356 6.52 -7.31 15.01
CA ALA A 356 5.43 -6.35 15.19
C ALA A 356 4.42 -6.83 16.24
N THR A 357 4.03 -8.10 16.18
CA THR A 357 3.08 -8.70 17.12
C THR A 357 3.62 -8.67 18.56
N ILE A 358 4.82 -9.22 18.76
CA ILE A 358 5.43 -9.33 20.08
C ILE A 358 5.65 -7.94 20.71
N LEU A 359 6.24 -7.02 19.95
CA LEU A 359 6.54 -5.68 20.49
C LEU A 359 5.27 -4.86 20.72
N THR A 360 4.23 -5.01 19.90
CA THR A 360 2.94 -4.33 20.14
C THR A 360 2.26 -4.85 21.40
N LEU A 361 2.31 -6.16 21.64
CA LEU A 361 1.74 -6.76 22.86
C LEU A 361 2.56 -6.41 24.10
N TRP A 362 3.88 -6.48 24.00
CA TRP A 362 4.80 -6.16 25.10
C TRP A 362 4.66 -4.71 25.56
N ASN A 363 4.63 -3.78 24.59
CA ASN A 363 4.52 -2.35 24.88
C ASN A 363 3.06 -1.89 25.16
N GLY A 364 2.07 -2.78 25.05
CA GLY A 364 0.66 -2.43 25.17
C GLY A 364 0.18 -1.43 24.10
N GLY A 365 0.82 -1.41 22.90
CA GLY A 365 0.51 -0.49 21.81
C GLY A 365 1.65 -0.33 20.83
N ILE A 366 1.50 0.63 19.90
CA ILE A 366 2.54 0.99 18.94
C ILE A 366 3.18 2.33 19.32
N VAL A 367 4.47 2.48 18.99
CA VAL A 367 5.17 3.78 19.01
C VAL A 367 5.43 4.15 17.56
N TRP A 368 4.88 5.28 17.12
CA TRP A 368 5.08 5.75 15.76
C TRP A 368 5.44 7.24 15.75
N ARG A 369 6.57 7.56 15.13
CA ARG A 369 7.12 8.92 15.05
C ARG A 369 7.11 9.65 16.40
N GLY A 370 7.58 8.94 17.45
CA GLY A 370 7.70 9.45 18.82
C GLY A 370 6.41 9.51 19.65
N THR A 371 5.25 9.19 19.03
CA THR A 371 3.96 9.14 19.76
C THR A 371 3.58 7.70 20.07
N ARG A 372 3.16 7.46 21.33
CA ARG A 372 2.64 6.14 21.76
C ARG A 372 1.12 6.10 21.58
N TYR A 373 0.65 5.01 20.97
CA TYR A 373 -0.78 4.75 20.73
C TYR A 373 -1.18 3.45 21.44
N PRO A 374 -2.08 3.50 22.44
CA PRO A 374 -2.51 2.34 23.20
C PRO A 374 -3.23 1.30 22.34
N LEU A 375 -2.93 0.01 22.54
CA LEU A 375 -3.53 -1.09 21.78
C LEU A 375 -5.05 -1.15 21.94
N ALA A 376 -5.58 -0.77 23.10
CA ALA A 376 -7.02 -0.74 23.35
C ALA A 376 -7.74 0.25 22.39
N GLU A 377 -7.18 1.45 22.23
CA GLU A 377 -7.72 2.48 21.34
C GLU A 377 -7.62 2.07 19.86
N LEU A 378 -6.47 1.50 19.47
CA LEU A 378 -6.27 0.98 18.11
C LEU A 378 -7.27 -0.13 17.76
N LYS A 379 -7.56 -1.05 18.71
CA LYS A 379 -8.54 -2.12 18.53
C LYS A 379 -9.99 -1.63 18.54
N ALA A 380 -10.27 -0.54 19.24
CA ALA A 380 -11.61 0.03 19.33
C ALA A 380 -12.07 0.64 17.98
N ASN A 381 -11.16 1.16 17.17
CA ASN A 381 -11.49 1.74 15.87
C ASN A 381 -11.69 0.64 14.80
N LYS A 382 -12.90 0.13 14.72
CA LYS A 382 -13.30 -0.90 13.75
C LYS A 382 -13.94 -0.27 12.51
N VAL A 383 -13.52 -0.74 11.33
CA VAL A 383 -14.04 -0.30 10.01
C VAL A 383 -14.55 -1.50 9.21
#